data_c47b649c2b1eb4caa1b534db70b0d9ff
#
_entry.id   c47b649c2b1eb4caa1b534db70b0d9ff
#
_cell.length_a   1.000
_cell.length_b   1.000
_cell.length_c   1.000
_cell.angle_alpha   90.00
_cell.angle_beta   90.00
_cell.angle_gamma   90.00
#
_symmetry.space_group_name_H-M   'P 1'
#
loop_
_entity.id
_entity.type
_entity.pdbx_description
1 polymer ?
#
loop_
_entity_poly.entity_id
_entity_poly.type
_entity_poly.pdbx_seq_one_letter_code
_entity_poly.pdbx_strand_id
1 'polypeptide(L)'
;MILMLILAVLCGTTIRSVKVNYDLISYLDDDTAAMRGLAIMNSEFSGVSGMSVALKNGTEEDAQQTASWIAALDGVMLANHDAETGVKEHDGDTYRLIRVIANADNSDAVYDAIEAQLADTPHLISGGPKDNRLLQQNIGREMPIVMLVSCIIVLAVLLAMSRSWLEPFIFFLIIAVS
;
A
#
# COMPACT_ATOMS: atom_id res chain seq x y z
N MET A 1 -33.88 -22.38 3.83
CA MET A 1 -33.88 -20.92 4.12
C MET A 1 -33.23 -20.58 5.45
N ILE A 2 -33.63 -21.18 6.58
CA ILE A 2 -33.06 -20.86 7.92
C ILE A 2 -31.55 -21.14 7.98
N LEU A 3 -31.07 -22.24 7.41
CA LEU A 3 -29.65 -22.59 7.38
C LEU A 3 -28.81 -21.55 6.59
N MET A 4 -29.33 -21.07 5.46
CA MET A 4 -28.69 -20.03 4.62
C MET A 4 -28.61 -18.68 5.36
N LEU A 5 -29.64 -18.33 6.13
CA LEU A 5 -29.66 -17.10 6.93
C LEU A 5 -28.62 -17.17 8.08
N ILE A 6 -28.51 -18.33 8.72
CA ILE A 6 -27.50 -18.55 9.77
C ILE A 6 -26.09 -18.46 9.17
N LEU A 7 -25.86 -19.07 8.00
CA LEU A 7 -24.59 -19.02 7.31
C LEU A 7 -24.22 -17.57 6.89
N ALA A 8 -25.18 -16.82 6.39
CA ALA A 8 -24.98 -15.42 6.01
C ALA A 8 -24.60 -14.53 7.19
N VAL A 9 -25.26 -14.71 8.35
CA VAL A 9 -24.93 -13.99 9.58
C VAL A 9 -23.53 -14.37 10.06
N LEU A 10 -23.18 -15.65 10.02
CA LEU A 10 -21.83 -16.14 10.38
C LEU A 10 -20.75 -15.54 9.45
N CYS A 11 -20.96 -15.55 8.13
CA CYS A 11 -20.06 -14.92 7.18
C CYS A 11 -19.96 -13.40 7.39
N GLY A 12 -21.06 -12.72 7.66
CA GLY A 12 -21.09 -11.28 7.94
C GLY A 12 -20.27 -10.88 9.17
N THR A 13 -20.20 -11.74 10.20
CA THR A 13 -19.35 -11.47 11.37
C THR A 13 -17.87 -11.67 11.10
N THR A 14 -17.50 -12.53 10.16
CA THR A 14 -16.09 -12.82 9.81
C THR A 14 -15.50 -11.83 8.79
N ILE A 15 -16.33 -11.06 8.07
CA ILE A 15 -15.88 -10.05 7.08
C ILE A 15 -14.88 -9.05 7.69
N ARG A 16 -15.06 -8.66 8.95
CA ARG A 16 -14.14 -7.74 9.64
C ARG A 16 -12.75 -8.32 9.90
N SER A 17 -12.60 -9.63 9.83
CA SER A 17 -11.32 -10.33 10.06
C SER A 17 -10.58 -10.61 8.75
N VAL A 18 -11.20 -10.36 7.60
CA VAL A 18 -10.59 -10.59 6.29
C VAL A 18 -9.60 -9.47 6.02
N LYS A 19 -8.30 -9.80 6.00
CA LYS A 19 -7.25 -8.91 5.53
C LYS A 19 -7.11 -9.10 4.02
N VAL A 20 -7.39 -8.05 3.27
CA VAL A 20 -7.16 -8.06 1.82
C VAL A 20 -5.66 -7.85 1.58
N ASN A 21 -5.02 -8.78 0.91
CA ASN A 21 -3.65 -8.61 0.47
C ASN A 21 -3.64 -7.83 -0.86
N TYR A 22 -3.08 -6.63 -0.84
CA TYR A 22 -2.96 -5.76 -2.03
C TYR A 22 -1.60 -5.93 -2.73
N ASP A 23 -0.79 -6.89 -2.30
CA ASP A 23 0.46 -7.20 -2.97
C ASP A 23 0.17 -7.92 -4.28
N LEU A 24 0.29 -7.18 -5.39
CA LEU A 24 0.08 -7.70 -6.74
C LEU A 24 1.06 -8.82 -7.09
N ILE A 25 2.21 -8.87 -6.42
CA ILE A 25 3.23 -9.89 -6.65
C ILE A 25 2.72 -11.26 -6.17
N SER A 26 1.94 -11.28 -5.10
CA SER A 26 1.37 -12.53 -4.54
C SER A 26 0.34 -13.20 -5.46
N TYR A 27 -0.12 -12.52 -6.51
CA TYR A 27 -1.04 -13.06 -7.51
C TYR A 27 -0.33 -13.56 -8.78
N LEU A 28 1.00 -13.39 -8.87
CA LEU A 28 1.77 -13.97 -9.95
C LEU A 28 2.00 -15.46 -9.68
N ASP A 29 1.92 -16.25 -10.77
CA ASP A 29 2.25 -17.66 -10.71
C ASP A 29 3.74 -17.84 -10.40
N ASP A 30 4.06 -18.77 -9.51
CA ASP A 30 5.43 -19.07 -9.04
C ASP A 30 6.40 -19.40 -10.19
N ASP A 31 5.87 -19.84 -11.33
CA ASP A 31 6.65 -20.21 -12.50
C ASP A 31 7.00 -19.05 -13.44
N THR A 32 6.60 -17.82 -13.11
CA THR A 32 6.93 -16.63 -13.91
C THR A 32 8.40 -16.24 -13.74
N ALA A 33 8.99 -15.62 -14.79
CA ALA A 33 10.34 -15.08 -14.72
C ALA A 33 10.50 -14.02 -13.61
N ALA A 34 9.43 -13.25 -13.35
CA ALA A 34 9.39 -12.25 -12.29
C ALA A 34 9.47 -12.90 -10.90
N MET A 35 8.70 -13.97 -10.65
CA MET A 35 8.72 -14.68 -9.37
C MET A 35 10.05 -15.41 -9.14
N ARG A 36 10.63 -15.99 -10.18
CA ARG A 36 11.99 -16.57 -10.08
C ARG A 36 13.06 -15.52 -9.78
N GLY A 37 12.99 -14.35 -10.41
CA GLY A 37 13.86 -13.22 -10.09
C GLY A 37 13.70 -12.74 -8.65
N LEU A 38 12.45 -12.61 -8.18
CA LEU A 38 12.13 -12.23 -6.80
C LEU A 38 12.62 -13.27 -5.78
N ALA A 39 12.47 -14.56 -6.10
CA ALA A 39 12.96 -15.64 -5.25
C ALA A 39 14.49 -15.59 -5.10
N ILE A 40 15.22 -15.32 -6.19
CA ILE A 40 16.68 -15.12 -6.14
C ILE A 40 17.02 -13.89 -5.30
N MET A 41 16.32 -12.76 -5.51
CA MET A 41 16.53 -11.56 -4.69
C MET A 41 16.25 -11.81 -3.21
N ASN A 42 15.22 -12.55 -2.88
CA ASN A 42 14.88 -12.86 -1.50
C ASN A 42 15.90 -13.84 -0.86
N SER A 43 16.38 -14.83 -1.61
CA SER A 43 17.34 -15.82 -1.09
C SER A 43 18.77 -15.27 -0.96
N GLU A 44 19.21 -14.47 -1.95
CA GLU A 44 20.60 -14.00 -1.99
C GLU A 44 20.77 -12.62 -1.32
N PHE A 45 19.71 -11.80 -1.30
CA PHE A 45 19.76 -10.43 -0.79
C PHE A 45 18.75 -10.16 0.34
N SER A 46 18.16 -11.20 0.92
CA SER A 46 17.17 -11.11 2.02
C SER A 46 15.93 -10.25 1.71
N GLY A 47 15.60 -10.13 0.41
CA GLY A 47 14.59 -9.17 -0.05
C GLY A 47 15.03 -7.72 0.20
N VAL A 48 14.82 -6.85 -0.76
CA VAL A 48 15.17 -5.43 -0.63
C VAL A 48 13.96 -4.55 -0.84
N SER A 49 13.81 -3.55 0.01
CA SER A 49 12.83 -2.48 -0.13
C SER A 49 13.57 -1.17 -0.34
N GLY A 50 13.37 -0.57 -1.51
CA GLY A 50 13.92 0.74 -1.84
C GLY A 50 12.99 1.86 -1.44
N MET A 51 13.52 2.89 -0.78
CA MET A 51 12.80 4.13 -0.50
C MET A 51 13.70 5.34 -0.75
N SER A 52 13.10 6.48 -1.00
CA SER A 52 13.79 7.75 -1.18
C SER A 52 13.23 8.76 -0.20
N VAL A 53 14.11 9.37 0.56
CA VAL A 53 13.78 10.46 1.49
C VAL A 53 14.29 11.76 0.86
N ALA A 54 13.40 12.73 0.66
CA ALA A 54 13.73 14.04 0.13
C ALA A 54 13.61 15.08 1.25
N LEU A 55 14.69 15.73 1.61
CA LEU A 55 14.70 16.86 2.54
C LEU A 55 14.43 18.14 1.74
N LYS A 56 13.39 18.86 2.12
CA LYS A 56 13.03 20.14 1.50
C LYS A 56 13.86 21.27 2.10
N ASN A 57 14.59 22.00 1.26
CA ASN A 57 15.44 23.12 1.63
C ASN A 57 16.50 22.81 2.69
N GLY A 58 16.87 21.52 2.86
CA GLY A 58 17.95 21.10 3.73
C GLY A 58 19.32 21.47 3.17
N THR A 59 20.32 21.57 4.02
CA THR A 59 21.71 21.75 3.62
C THR A 59 22.32 20.41 3.18
N GLU A 60 23.49 20.46 2.55
CA GLU A 60 24.27 19.24 2.21
C GLU A 60 24.65 18.47 3.47
N GLU A 61 25.01 19.20 4.52
CA GLU A 61 25.37 18.61 5.81
C GLU A 61 24.19 17.89 6.47
N ASP A 62 22.97 18.49 6.40
CA ASP A 62 21.74 17.87 6.90
C ASP A 62 21.46 16.56 6.17
N ALA A 63 21.62 16.54 4.84
CA ALA A 63 21.38 15.35 4.04
C ALA A 63 22.39 14.23 4.36
N GLN A 64 23.66 14.58 4.51
CA GLN A 64 24.71 13.61 4.87
C GLN A 64 24.54 13.10 6.31
N GLN A 65 24.20 13.97 7.25
CA GLN A 65 23.93 13.58 8.63
C GLN A 65 22.72 12.65 8.72
N THR A 66 21.63 13.02 8.04
CA THR A 66 20.44 12.19 7.98
C THR A 66 20.71 10.84 7.31
N ALA A 67 21.45 10.81 6.21
CA ALA A 67 21.86 9.56 5.55
C ALA A 67 22.68 8.66 6.47
N SER A 68 23.64 9.25 7.22
CA SER A 68 24.48 8.52 8.16
C SER A 68 23.66 7.95 9.33
N TRP A 69 22.69 8.72 9.83
CA TRP A 69 21.78 8.27 10.87
C TRP A 69 20.88 7.12 10.38
N ILE A 70 20.29 7.26 9.17
CA ILE A 70 19.49 6.20 8.56
C ILE A 70 20.31 4.93 8.35
N ALA A 71 21.56 5.06 7.90
CA ALA A 71 22.44 3.91 7.69
C ALA A 71 22.74 3.12 8.97
N ALA A 72 22.60 3.76 10.15
CA ALA A 72 22.79 3.12 11.44
C ALA A 72 21.55 2.39 11.98
N LEU A 73 20.38 2.54 11.30
CA LEU A 73 19.17 1.83 11.70
C LEU A 73 19.27 0.33 11.40
N ASP A 74 18.69 -0.48 12.28
CA ASP A 74 18.61 -1.92 12.08
C ASP A 74 17.78 -2.27 10.84
N GLY A 75 18.31 -3.14 10.01
CA GLY A 75 17.68 -3.56 8.76
C GLY A 75 17.95 -2.64 7.56
N VAL A 76 18.72 -1.56 7.71
CA VAL A 76 19.17 -0.75 6.59
C VAL A 76 20.44 -1.33 6.00
N MET A 77 20.41 -1.61 4.71
CA MET A 77 21.57 -2.14 3.96
C MET A 77 22.42 -1.01 3.37
N LEU A 78 21.77 0.06 2.95
CA LEU A 78 22.41 1.23 2.35
C LEU A 78 21.54 2.47 2.60
N ALA A 79 22.17 3.55 3.03
CA ALA A 79 21.60 4.89 2.97
C ALA A 79 22.68 5.87 2.51
N ASN A 80 22.46 6.54 1.40
CA ASN A 80 23.40 7.50 0.89
C ASN A 80 22.72 8.71 0.25
N HIS A 81 23.36 9.86 0.36
CA HIS A 81 23.08 11.06 -0.41
C HIS A 81 24.21 11.30 -1.39
N ASP A 82 23.87 11.61 -2.64
CA ASP A 82 24.82 11.97 -3.69
C ASP A 82 24.68 13.47 -3.98
N ALA A 83 25.74 14.21 -3.73
CA ALA A 83 25.74 15.67 -3.87
C ALA A 83 25.50 16.16 -5.31
N GLU A 84 25.88 15.37 -6.33
CA GLU A 84 25.72 15.77 -7.73
C GLU A 84 24.36 15.37 -8.31
N THR A 85 23.89 14.16 -8.04
CA THR A 85 22.67 13.61 -8.62
C THR A 85 21.46 13.66 -7.67
N GLY A 86 21.70 13.81 -6.38
CA GLY A 86 20.71 13.81 -5.34
C GLY A 86 20.02 15.15 -5.09
N VAL A 87 20.41 16.23 -5.82
CA VAL A 87 19.77 17.54 -5.67
C VAL A 87 18.77 17.75 -6.79
N LYS A 88 17.54 18.13 -6.44
CA LYS A 88 16.46 18.45 -7.38
C LYS A 88 15.81 19.78 -6.98
N GLU A 89 15.51 20.60 -7.96
CA GLU A 89 14.75 21.83 -7.75
C GLU A 89 13.34 21.68 -8.34
N HIS A 90 12.35 22.09 -7.57
CA HIS A 90 10.95 22.07 -8.00
C HIS A 90 10.20 23.20 -7.32
N ASP A 91 9.48 24.02 -8.08
CA ASP A 91 8.69 25.18 -7.64
C ASP A 91 9.47 26.19 -6.75
N GLY A 92 10.79 26.33 -6.97
CA GLY A 92 11.65 27.23 -6.19
C GLY A 92 12.16 26.64 -4.88
N ASP A 93 11.81 25.41 -4.57
CA ASP A 93 12.34 24.66 -3.44
C ASP A 93 13.43 23.68 -3.89
N THR A 94 14.45 23.51 -3.06
CA THR A 94 15.53 22.55 -3.28
C THR A 94 15.25 21.28 -2.49
N TYR A 95 15.28 20.13 -3.16
CA TYR A 95 15.08 18.80 -2.56
C TYR A 95 16.37 18.01 -2.59
N ARG A 96 16.83 17.52 -1.43
CA ARG A 96 18.00 16.64 -1.34
C ARG A 96 17.55 15.22 -1.10
N LEU A 97 17.85 14.36 -2.05
CA LEU A 97 17.41 12.97 -2.09
C LEU A 97 18.42 12.08 -1.39
N ILE A 98 17.94 11.31 -0.44
CA ILE A 98 18.66 10.24 0.24
C ILE A 98 18.05 8.93 -0.25
N ARG A 99 18.84 8.06 -0.84
CA ARG A 99 18.43 6.72 -1.23
C ARG A 99 18.64 5.77 -0.06
N VAL A 100 17.61 5.04 0.27
CA VAL A 100 17.62 4.06 1.34
C VAL A 100 17.24 2.70 0.77
N ILE A 101 18.05 1.70 1.07
CA ILE A 101 17.76 0.30 0.77
C ILE A 101 17.71 -0.42 2.12
N ALA A 102 16.55 -0.96 2.44
CA ALA A 102 16.34 -1.70 3.67
C ALA A 102 15.94 -3.15 3.36
N ASN A 103 16.14 -4.02 4.33
CA ASN A 103 15.60 -5.38 4.28
C ASN A 103 14.07 -5.31 4.25
N ALA A 104 13.44 -6.14 3.42
CA ALA A 104 11.99 -6.14 3.23
C ALA A 104 11.23 -6.34 4.55
N ASP A 105 11.73 -7.22 5.42
CA ASP A 105 11.09 -7.52 6.71
C ASP A 105 11.09 -6.34 7.68
N ASN A 106 12.13 -5.49 7.61
CA ASN A 106 12.30 -4.34 8.50
C ASN A 106 11.88 -3.02 7.86
N SER A 107 11.48 -3.02 6.60
CA SER A 107 11.23 -1.80 5.82
C SER A 107 10.15 -0.90 6.43
N ASP A 108 9.10 -1.48 7.02
CA ASP A 108 8.04 -0.73 7.71
C ASP A 108 8.56 -0.07 8.99
N ALA A 109 9.39 -0.76 9.78
CA ALA A 109 9.98 -0.21 11.00
C ALA A 109 10.99 0.90 10.68
N VAL A 110 11.78 0.74 9.63
CA VAL A 110 12.71 1.76 9.13
C VAL A 110 11.93 3.00 8.66
N TYR A 111 10.84 2.81 7.91
CA TYR A 111 9.98 3.91 7.48
C TYR A 111 9.41 4.67 8.67
N ASP A 112 8.85 3.98 9.66
CA ASP A 112 8.26 4.61 10.85
C ASP A 112 9.32 5.36 11.69
N ALA A 113 10.54 4.83 11.78
CA ALA A 113 11.65 5.50 12.47
C ALA A 113 12.08 6.79 11.75
N ILE A 114 12.16 6.76 10.41
CA ILE A 114 12.50 7.94 9.60
C ILE A 114 11.41 9.00 9.72
N GLU A 115 10.14 8.63 9.60
CA GLU A 115 8.99 9.54 9.73
C GLU A 115 8.98 10.19 11.12
N ALA A 116 9.21 9.43 12.18
CA ALA A 116 9.25 9.94 13.55
C ALA A 116 10.42 10.93 13.79
N GLN A 117 11.60 10.61 13.26
CA GLN A 117 12.79 11.47 13.44
C GLN A 117 12.69 12.77 12.64
N LEU A 118 12.09 12.73 11.47
CA LEU A 118 11.96 13.88 10.57
C LEU A 118 10.62 14.63 10.74
N ALA A 119 9.82 14.31 11.76
CA ALA A 119 8.49 14.90 11.97
C ALA A 119 8.48 16.44 11.97
N ASP A 120 9.52 17.06 12.51
CA ASP A 120 9.67 18.52 12.58
C ASP A 120 10.41 19.13 11.38
N THR A 121 10.91 18.29 10.46
CA THR A 121 11.66 18.74 9.27
C THR A 121 10.80 18.55 8.03
N PRO A 122 10.66 19.56 7.15
CA PRO A 122 9.95 19.40 5.90
C PRO A 122 10.60 18.33 5.02
N HIS A 123 9.95 17.20 4.85
CA HIS A 123 10.46 16.05 4.10
C HIS A 123 9.37 15.35 3.30
N LEU A 124 9.80 14.56 2.33
CA LEU A 124 8.96 13.67 1.55
C LEU A 124 9.61 12.29 1.53
N ILE A 125 8.85 11.25 1.82
CA ILE A 125 9.29 9.87 1.65
C ILE A 125 8.50 9.25 0.50
N SER A 126 9.15 8.51 -0.38
CA SER A 126 8.54 7.80 -1.51
C SER A 126 9.14 6.41 -1.64
N GLY A 127 8.36 5.48 -2.16
CA GLY A 127 8.76 4.08 -2.38
C GLY A 127 8.39 3.15 -1.25
N GLY A 128 8.50 1.85 -1.54
CA GLY A 128 8.36 0.75 -0.59
C GLY A 128 7.12 0.80 0.31
N PRO A 129 7.34 0.87 1.63
CA PRO A 129 6.25 0.78 2.60
C PRO A 129 5.20 1.88 2.47
N LYS A 130 5.61 3.10 2.13
CA LYS A 130 4.67 4.23 1.98
C LYS A 130 3.71 4.00 0.84
N ASP A 131 4.21 3.60 -0.32
CA ASP A 131 3.38 3.39 -1.50
C ASP A 131 2.36 2.27 -1.25
N ASN A 132 2.77 1.20 -0.58
CA ASN A 132 1.87 0.13 -0.16
C ASN A 132 0.80 0.61 0.82
N ARG A 133 1.16 1.43 1.82
CA ARG A 133 0.20 2.00 2.79
C ARG A 133 -0.79 2.95 2.11
N LEU A 134 -0.31 3.81 1.20
CA LEU A 134 -1.16 4.71 0.42
C LEU A 134 -2.12 3.93 -0.49
N LEU A 135 -1.64 2.89 -1.17
CA LEU A 135 -2.49 2.01 -1.97
C LEU A 135 -3.57 1.35 -1.12
N GLN A 136 -3.22 0.79 0.03
CA GLN A 136 -4.18 0.17 0.95
C GLN A 136 -5.23 1.18 1.44
N GLN A 137 -4.81 2.39 1.82
CA GLN A 137 -5.71 3.44 2.29
C GLN A 137 -6.65 3.92 1.17
N ASN A 138 -6.13 4.16 -0.03
CA ASN A 138 -6.91 4.62 -1.17
C ASN A 138 -7.91 3.55 -1.61
N ILE A 139 -7.48 2.32 -1.77
CA ILE A 139 -8.36 1.21 -2.14
C ILE A 139 -9.42 0.98 -1.05
N GLY A 140 -9.01 0.97 0.22
CA GLY A 140 -9.93 0.80 1.35
C GLY A 140 -10.99 1.91 1.45
N ARG A 141 -10.69 3.11 0.96
CA ARG A 141 -11.63 4.24 0.94
C ARG A 141 -12.51 4.26 -0.30
N GLU A 142 -11.95 3.93 -1.46
CA GLU A 142 -12.66 4.05 -2.75
C GLU A 142 -13.52 2.82 -3.04
N MET A 143 -13.08 1.62 -2.69
CA MET A 143 -13.80 0.37 -2.95
C MET A 143 -15.24 0.37 -2.40
N PRO A 144 -15.53 0.78 -1.16
CA PRO A 144 -16.90 0.82 -0.65
C PRO A 144 -17.80 1.75 -1.46
N ILE A 145 -17.26 2.88 -1.94
CA ILE A 145 -18.01 3.85 -2.75
C ILE A 145 -18.36 3.23 -4.11
N VAL A 146 -17.39 2.60 -4.77
CA VAL A 146 -17.59 1.93 -6.06
C VAL A 146 -18.60 0.79 -5.93
N MET A 147 -18.49 -0.03 -4.87
CA MET A 147 -19.46 -1.10 -4.60
C MET A 147 -20.86 -0.55 -4.39
N LEU A 148 -21.02 0.53 -3.62
CA LEU A 148 -22.34 1.15 -3.36
C LEU A 148 -22.95 1.69 -4.66
N VAL A 149 -22.16 2.41 -5.46
CA VAL A 149 -22.63 2.93 -6.76
C VAL A 149 -23.02 1.77 -7.69
N SER A 150 -22.22 0.73 -7.76
CA SER A 150 -22.52 -0.46 -8.57
C SER A 150 -23.83 -1.13 -8.11
N CYS A 151 -24.02 -1.29 -6.81
CA CYS A 151 -25.26 -1.84 -6.23
C CYS A 151 -26.48 -0.99 -6.59
N ILE A 152 -26.36 0.34 -6.52
CA ILE A 152 -27.46 1.25 -6.89
C ILE A 152 -27.81 1.10 -8.38
N ILE A 153 -26.80 1.05 -9.26
CA ILE A 153 -27.02 0.88 -10.70
C ILE A 153 -27.71 -0.45 -11.00
N VAL A 154 -27.20 -1.55 -10.42
CA VAL A 154 -27.79 -2.88 -10.60
C VAL A 154 -29.23 -2.91 -10.07
N LEU A 155 -29.48 -2.31 -8.90
CA LEU A 155 -30.83 -2.22 -8.34
C LEU A 155 -31.76 -1.43 -9.27
N ALA A 156 -31.32 -0.29 -9.80
CA ALA A 156 -32.11 0.53 -10.72
C ALA A 156 -32.46 -0.24 -12.00
N VAL A 157 -31.52 -0.97 -12.58
CA VAL A 157 -31.75 -1.80 -13.76
C VAL A 157 -32.73 -2.94 -13.44
N LEU A 158 -32.54 -3.63 -12.31
CA LEU A 158 -33.46 -4.69 -11.89
C LEU A 158 -34.89 -4.17 -11.66
N LEU A 159 -35.04 -3.01 -11.02
CA LEU A 159 -36.36 -2.38 -10.82
C LEU A 159 -37.00 -1.98 -12.14
N ALA A 160 -36.23 -1.49 -13.13
CA ALA A 160 -36.74 -1.10 -14.43
C ALA A 160 -37.17 -2.31 -15.28
N MET A 161 -36.50 -3.45 -15.13
CA MET A 161 -36.76 -4.68 -15.89
C MET A 161 -37.74 -5.61 -15.20
N SER A 162 -37.95 -5.48 -13.90
CA SER A 162 -38.81 -6.36 -13.11
C SER A 162 -40.25 -5.92 -13.16
N ARG A 163 -41.14 -6.89 -13.28
CA ARG A 163 -42.60 -6.68 -13.22
C ARG A 163 -43.13 -6.60 -11.79
N SER A 164 -42.34 -6.98 -10.82
CA SER A 164 -42.70 -7.03 -9.40
C SER A 164 -41.63 -6.34 -8.56
N TRP A 165 -42.03 -5.47 -7.67
CA TRP A 165 -41.14 -4.75 -6.76
C TRP A 165 -40.40 -5.64 -5.78
N LEU A 166 -40.85 -6.86 -5.54
CA LEU A 166 -40.26 -7.83 -4.61
C LEU A 166 -39.12 -8.64 -5.24
N GLU A 167 -39.14 -8.87 -6.55
CA GLU A 167 -38.13 -9.68 -7.23
C GLU A 167 -36.69 -9.14 -7.07
N PRO A 168 -36.42 -7.83 -7.28
CA PRO A 168 -35.08 -7.28 -7.12
C PRO A 168 -34.50 -7.50 -5.71
N PHE A 169 -35.33 -7.36 -4.68
CA PHE A 169 -34.89 -7.57 -3.30
C PHE A 169 -34.54 -9.02 -3.01
N ILE A 170 -35.25 -9.98 -3.58
CA ILE A 170 -34.96 -11.40 -3.47
C ILE A 170 -33.64 -11.72 -4.18
N PHE A 171 -33.40 -11.17 -5.39
CA PHE A 171 -32.13 -11.33 -6.08
C PHE A 171 -30.95 -10.72 -5.31
N PHE A 172 -31.12 -9.52 -4.77
CA PHE A 172 -30.08 -8.90 -3.92
C PHE A 172 -29.78 -9.72 -2.68
N LEU A 173 -30.80 -10.29 -2.06
CA LEU A 173 -30.62 -11.14 -0.88
C LEU A 173 -29.90 -12.44 -1.23
N ILE A 174 -30.17 -13.03 -2.40
CA ILE A 174 -29.47 -14.22 -2.88
C ILE A 174 -27.99 -13.89 -3.18
N ILE A 175 -27.70 -12.78 -3.85
CA ILE A 175 -26.34 -12.34 -4.16
C ILE A 175 -25.56 -12.01 -2.88
N ALA A 176 -26.19 -11.38 -1.89
CA ALA A 176 -25.56 -11.04 -0.62
C ALA A 176 -25.22 -12.28 0.24
N VAL A 177 -25.89 -13.41 -0.01
CA VAL A 177 -25.70 -14.67 0.71
C VAL A 177 -24.76 -15.63 -0.04
N SER A 178 -24.52 -15.39 -1.33
CA SER A 178 -23.64 -16.19 -2.18
C SER A 178 -22.19 -15.77 -2.06
#